data_738dbf91098e1a611ed71052bbc85674
#
_entry.id   738dbf91098e1a611ed71052bbc85674
#
_cell.length_a   1.000
_cell.length_b   1.000
_cell.length_c   1.000
_cell.angle_alpha   90.00
_cell.angle_beta   90.00
_cell.angle_gamma   90.00
#
_symmetry.space_group_name_H-M   'P 1'
#
loop_
_entity.id
_entity.type
_entity.pdbx_description
1 polymer ?
#
loop_
_entity_poly.entity_id
_entity_poly.type
_entity_poly.pdbx_seq_one_letter_code
_entity_poly.pdbx_strand_id
1 'polypeptide(L)'
;MPEQTLKPDGFNAQKLFVQPEFIMSELHGNPLTNTFYVSDIGYFPQAQFHYRERPSGCDAHILMYCVEGKGWVESNQGKMVNIKPRQLVVIPAGTPHRYGASHEEPWTIYWMHLKGSNVAELLHIYNLDSEPLSFSMNLHTQWINDCEQCYALLNDRPYAMTNQIHVSQCIRHLISHVGLSIMNSLQDRKSERYLDQAIRYMTDRVHASLTLPELSRHMGLSKQHLIYLFNKETGVPPIEFYLRLKMQRASQLLALSDWNVKEVAGSVGIKDPYYFSRLFKKIMGCSPTEYRNIPKG
;
A
#
# COMPACT_ATOMS: atom_id res chain seq x y z
N MET A 1 33.84 -34.98 6.38
CA MET A 1 33.37 -33.60 6.02
C MET A 1 32.89 -33.00 7.33
N PRO A 2 33.26 -31.78 7.71
CA PRO A 2 32.70 -31.19 8.91
C PRO A 2 31.17 -31.13 8.75
N GLU A 3 30.43 -31.55 9.76
CA GLU A 3 28.97 -31.40 9.82
C GLU A 3 28.61 -29.93 9.55
N GLN A 4 27.86 -29.72 8.49
CA GLN A 4 27.40 -28.37 8.13
C GLN A 4 26.36 -27.96 9.17
N THR A 5 26.77 -27.16 10.13
CA THR A 5 25.90 -26.77 11.24
C THR A 5 24.91 -25.70 10.75
N LEU A 6 23.63 -26.05 10.70
CA LEU A 6 22.54 -25.12 10.46
C LEU A 6 22.52 -24.07 11.57
N LYS A 7 22.33 -22.79 11.20
CA LYS A 7 22.35 -21.67 12.16
C LYS A 7 21.24 -20.66 11.91
N PRO A 8 20.64 -20.12 12.98
CA PRO A 8 19.56 -19.13 12.87
C PRO A 8 20.05 -17.69 12.63
N ASP A 9 21.33 -17.41 12.92
CA ASP A 9 21.99 -16.10 12.85
C ASP A 9 23.52 -16.28 12.92
N GLY A 10 24.30 -15.21 13.11
CA GLY A 10 25.76 -15.27 13.21
C GLY A 10 26.43 -15.24 11.84
N PHE A 11 25.87 -14.51 10.87
CA PHE A 11 26.45 -14.32 9.54
C PHE A 11 27.46 -13.15 9.55
N ASN A 12 28.48 -13.24 8.71
CA ASN A 12 29.45 -12.15 8.58
C ASN A 12 28.75 -10.87 8.10
N ALA A 13 29.05 -9.73 8.71
CA ALA A 13 28.44 -8.43 8.42
C ALA A 13 26.91 -8.37 8.55
N GLN A 14 26.30 -9.30 9.31
CA GLN A 14 24.86 -9.20 9.60
C GLN A 14 24.54 -7.94 10.40
N LYS A 15 23.31 -7.46 10.22
CA LYS A 15 22.68 -6.44 11.07
C LYS A 15 21.52 -7.11 11.80
N LEU A 16 21.43 -6.87 13.10
CA LEU A 16 20.38 -7.45 13.93
C LEU A 16 20.02 -6.45 15.02
N PHE A 17 18.76 -6.10 15.08
CA PHE A 17 18.17 -5.34 16.17
C PHE A 17 16.96 -6.09 16.72
N VAL A 18 16.95 -6.35 18.02
CA VAL A 18 15.88 -7.04 18.75
C VAL A 18 15.42 -6.12 19.88
N GLN A 19 14.13 -5.84 19.94
CA GLN A 19 13.56 -5.02 21.00
C GLN A 19 13.59 -5.78 22.35
N PRO A 20 14.09 -5.15 23.42
CA PRO A 20 13.95 -5.72 24.77
C PRO A 20 12.49 -5.66 25.25
N GLU A 21 12.12 -6.56 26.17
CA GLU A 21 10.75 -6.73 26.64
C GLU A 21 10.13 -5.46 27.22
N PHE A 22 10.94 -4.65 27.95
CA PHE A 22 10.44 -3.39 28.53
C PHE A 22 10.02 -2.37 27.45
N ILE A 23 10.74 -2.30 26.31
CA ILE A 23 10.35 -1.46 25.18
C ILE A 23 9.12 -2.02 24.47
N MET A 24 9.03 -3.34 24.30
CA MET A 24 7.83 -3.97 23.73
C MET A 24 6.58 -3.66 24.56
N SER A 25 6.70 -3.66 25.90
CA SER A 25 5.61 -3.29 26.79
C SER A 25 5.21 -1.81 26.63
N GLU A 26 6.16 -0.90 26.48
CA GLU A 26 5.91 0.51 26.21
C GLU A 26 5.24 0.71 24.83
N LEU A 27 5.72 0.02 23.80
CA LEU A 27 5.13 0.08 22.44
C LEU A 27 3.68 -0.45 22.41
N HIS A 28 3.43 -1.51 23.16
CA HIS A 28 2.09 -2.08 23.31
C HIS A 28 1.14 -1.14 24.06
N GLY A 29 1.63 -0.40 25.06
CA GLY A 29 0.85 0.55 25.83
C GLY A 29 0.65 1.92 25.17
N ASN A 30 1.44 2.26 24.15
CA ASN A 30 1.41 3.58 23.52
C ASN A 30 0.38 3.63 22.37
N PRO A 31 -0.57 4.58 22.36
CA PRO A 31 -1.62 4.66 21.35
C PRO A 31 -1.11 4.92 19.92
N LEU A 32 0.13 5.41 19.74
CA LEU A 32 0.72 5.63 18.43
C LEU A 32 1.41 4.39 17.84
N THR A 33 1.67 3.37 18.66
CA THR A 33 2.40 2.16 18.25
C THR A 33 1.65 0.86 18.52
N ASN A 34 0.75 0.80 19.50
CA ASN A 34 0.06 -0.41 19.94
C ASN A 34 -0.65 -1.20 18.83
N THR A 35 -1.07 -0.51 17.76
CA THR A 35 -1.73 -1.15 16.62
C THR A 35 -0.75 -1.69 15.58
N PHE A 36 0.52 -1.20 15.59
CA PHE A 36 1.53 -1.61 14.63
C PHE A 36 2.93 -1.16 15.09
N TYR A 37 3.86 -2.08 15.31
CA TYR A 37 5.27 -1.77 15.62
C TYR A 37 6.19 -2.90 15.16
N VAL A 38 7.50 -2.56 15.03
CA VAL A 38 8.57 -3.50 14.70
C VAL A 38 9.18 -4.02 15.99
N SER A 39 9.13 -5.33 16.25
CA SER A 39 9.79 -5.96 17.38
C SER A 39 11.24 -6.34 17.09
N ASP A 40 11.51 -6.72 15.85
CA ASP A 40 12.84 -7.14 15.40
C ASP A 40 13.04 -6.73 13.94
N ILE A 41 14.26 -6.37 13.59
CA ILE A 41 14.64 -6.08 12.20
C ILE A 41 16.09 -6.49 11.97
N GLY A 42 16.37 -7.03 10.77
CA GLY A 42 17.72 -7.44 10.45
C GLY A 42 18.01 -7.55 8.96
N TYR A 43 19.31 -7.65 8.70
CA TYR A 43 19.89 -7.92 7.39
C TYR A 43 20.89 -9.05 7.50
N PHE A 44 20.72 -10.11 6.75
CA PHE A 44 21.60 -11.27 6.70
C PHE A 44 22.17 -11.41 5.31
N PRO A 45 23.43 -10.99 5.09
CA PRO A 45 24.10 -11.13 3.79
C PRO A 45 24.58 -12.58 3.60
N GLN A 46 24.38 -13.12 2.40
CA GLN A 46 24.87 -14.44 1.99
C GLN A 46 24.73 -15.49 3.11
N ALA A 47 23.54 -15.60 3.66
CA ALA A 47 23.23 -16.33 4.89
C ALA A 47 23.37 -17.85 4.71
N GLN A 48 24.60 -18.34 4.50
CA GLN A 48 24.93 -19.74 4.28
C GLN A 48 24.55 -20.58 5.50
N PHE A 49 23.85 -21.69 5.26
CA PHE A 49 23.30 -22.56 6.30
C PHE A 49 22.25 -21.91 7.19
N HIS A 50 21.67 -20.80 6.78
CA HIS A 50 20.55 -20.20 7.51
C HIS A 50 19.39 -21.20 7.56
N TYR A 51 18.96 -21.49 8.77
CA TYR A 51 17.81 -22.35 9.03
C TYR A 51 17.13 -21.94 10.32
N ARG A 52 15.82 -21.91 10.28
CA ARG A 52 15.00 -21.73 11.48
C ARG A 52 13.72 -22.52 11.37
N GLU A 53 13.31 -23.09 12.50
CA GLU A 53 12.07 -23.85 12.63
C GLU A 53 11.32 -23.38 13.88
N ARG A 54 10.02 -23.18 13.73
CA ARG A 54 9.10 -22.82 14.82
C ARG A 54 7.83 -23.66 14.70
N PRO A 55 7.81 -24.86 15.31
CA PRO A 55 6.69 -25.80 15.21
C PRO A 55 5.38 -25.26 15.76
N SER A 56 5.44 -24.31 16.71
CA SER A 56 4.27 -23.64 17.29
C SER A 56 4.04 -22.22 16.72
N GLY A 57 4.79 -21.82 15.70
CA GLY A 57 4.77 -20.44 15.21
C GLY A 57 5.46 -19.48 16.16
N CYS A 58 5.18 -18.18 16.01
CA CYS A 58 5.56 -17.12 16.93
C CYS A 58 4.45 -16.04 16.97
N ASP A 59 4.52 -15.16 17.95
CA ASP A 59 3.53 -14.10 18.19
C ASP A 59 3.70 -12.84 17.32
N ALA A 60 4.56 -12.93 16.29
CA ALA A 60 4.82 -11.84 15.34
C ALA A 60 4.55 -12.28 13.91
N HIS A 61 4.16 -11.35 13.06
CA HIS A 61 4.16 -11.52 11.62
C HIS A 61 5.58 -11.35 11.11
N ILE A 62 6.10 -12.33 10.36
CA ILE A 62 7.46 -12.29 9.83
C ILE A 62 7.42 -11.89 8.37
N LEU A 63 8.16 -10.82 8.03
CA LEU A 63 8.39 -10.40 6.66
C LEU A 63 9.84 -10.71 6.30
N MET A 64 10.07 -11.42 5.19
CA MET A 64 11.41 -11.73 4.68
C MET A 64 11.48 -11.33 3.21
N TYR A 65 12.38 -10.40 2.90
CA TYR A 65 12.64 -9.92 1.55
C TYR A 65 13.99 -10.41 1.05
N CYS A 66 13.97 -11.23 0.00
CA CYS A 66 15.18 -11.75 -0.64
C CYS A 66 15.75 -10.71 -1.61
N VAL A 67 16.96 -10.22 -1.33
CA VAL A 67 17.69 -9.28 -2.19
C VAL A 67 18.39 -10.05 -3.31
N GLU A 68 19.15 -11.08 -2.94
CA GLU A 68 19.98 -11.92 -3.81
C GLU A 68 19.95 -13.37 -3.32
N GLY A 69 20.40 -14.28 -4.17
CA GLY A 69 20.43 -15.70 -3.84
C GLY A 69 19.04 -16.33 -3.78
N LYS A 70 18.91 -17.45 -3.11
CA LYS A 70 17.68 -18.24 -3.03
C LYS A 70 17.49 -18.82 -1.64
N GLY A 71 16.24 -19.08 -1.30
CA GLY A 71 15.87 -19.81 -0.09
C GLY A 71 14.51 -20.47 -0.26
N TRP A 72 13.99 -20.99 0.82
CA TRP A 72 12.68 -21.62 0.84
C TRP A 72 11.98 -21.38 2.17
N VAL A 73 10.67 -21.37 2.13
CA VAL A 73 9.79 -21.30 3.30
C VAL A 73 8.78 -22.42 3.21
N GLU A 74 8.58 -23.11 4.30
CA GLU A 74 7.51 -24.09 4.47
C GLU A 74 6.62 -23.62 5.61
N SER A 75 5.35 -23.40 5.32
CA SER A 75 4.33 -23.02 6.28
C SER A 75 3.03 -23.76 6.00
N ASN A 76 2.16 -23.87 7.00
CA ASN A 76 0.83 -24.49 6.85
C ASN A 76 0.79 -25.77 6.00
N GLN A 77 0.85 -26.95 6.64
CA GLN A 77 0.60 -28.26 6.02
C GLN A 77 1.70 -28.77 5.05
N GLY A 78 2.92 -28.27 5.15
CA GLY A 78 4.04 -28.83 4.37
C GLY A 78 4.15 -28.28 2.94
N LYS A 79 3.46 -27.19 2.59
CA LYS A 79 3.66 -26.52 1.31
C LYS A 79 4.99 -25.74 1.36
N MET A 80 6.01 -26.27 0.69
CA MET A 80 7.28 -25.59 0.51
C MET A 80 7.21 -24.63 -0.68
N VAL A 81 7.63 -23.38 -0.46
CA VAL A 81 7.69 -22.34 -1.47
C VAL A 81 9.12 -21.85 -1.62
N ASN A 82 9.64 -21.87 -2.85
CA ASN A 82 10.97 -21.36 -3.16
C ASN A 82 10.94 -19.84 -3.29
N ILE A 83 11.88 -19.18 -2.64
CA ILE A 83 12.04 -17.71 -2.65
C ILE A 83 13.21 -17.34 -3.55
N LYS A 84 12.98 -16.42 -4.45
CA LYS A 84 13.92 -15.92 -5.46
C LYS A 84 14.31 -14.47 -5.17
N PRO A 85 15.35 -13.93 -5.82
CA PRO A 85 15.68 -12.49 -5.72
C PRO A 85 14.49 -11.59 -6.00
N ARG A 86 14.39 -10.52 -5.23
CA ARG A 86 13.32 -9.51 -5.28
C ARG A 86 11.94 -10.05 -4.93
N GLN A 87 11.89 -11.06 -4.10
CA GLN A 87 10.62 -11.57 -3.56
C GLN A 87 10.51 -11.28 -2.06
N LEU A 88 9.33 -10.81 -1.67
CA LEU A 88 8.88 -10.70 -0.29
C LEU A 88 8.00 -11.91 0.03
N VAL A 89 8.23 -12.54 1.17
CA VAL A 89 7.35 -13.53 1.76
C VAL A 89 6.92 -13.09 3.15
N VAL A 90 5.66 -13.32 3.47
CA VAL A 90 5.06 -13.02 4.76
C VAL A 90 4.63 -14.32 5.42
N ILE A 91 5.01 -14.50 6.68
CA ILE A 91 4.52 -15.59 7.53
C ILE A 91 3.64 -14.98 8.61
N PRO A 92 2.33 -15.25 8.62
CA PRO A 92 1.42 -14.73 9.64
C PRO A 92 1.78 -15.21 11.06
N ALA A 93 1.50 -14.38 12.06
CA ALA A 93 1.65 -14.73 13.46
C ALA A 93 0.90 -16.04 13.79
N GLY A 94 1.45 -16.83 14.70
CA GLY A 94 0.88 -18.13 15.11
C GLY A 94 1.04 -19.27 14.10
N THR A 95 1.57 -19.00 12.90
CA THR A 95 1.73 -20.02 11.85
C THR A 95 2.95 -20.90 12.13
N PRO A 96 2.81 -22.22 12.26
CA PRO A 96 3.94 -23.16 12.27
C PRO A 96 4.71 -23.06 10.95
N HIS A 97 6.04 -22.95 11.06
CA HIS A 97 6.87 -22.74 9.87
C HIS A 97 8.32 -23.19 10.08
N ARG A 98 8.98 -23.45 8.96
CA ARG A 98 10.43 -23.55 8.86
C ARG A 98 10.90 -22.94 7.56
N TYR A 99 12.11 -22.43 7.56
CA TYR A 99 12.72 -21.83 6.37
C TYR A 99 14.23 -21.96 6.38
N GLY A 100 14.83 -21.83 5.20
CA GLY A 100 16.27 -21.90 5.07
C GLY A 100 16.79 -21.32 3.77
N ALA A 101 18.10 -21.04 3.78
CA ALA A 101 18.82 -20.63 2.59
C ALA A 101 19.07 -21.82 1.66
N SER A 102 19.19 -21.56 0.35
CA SER A 102 19.74 -22.52 -0.61
C SER A 102 21.19 -22.85 -0.26
N HIS A 103 21.59 -24.07 -0.45
CA HIS A 103 22.96 -24.52 -0.27
C HIS A 103 23.94 -23.95 -1.31
N GLU A 104 23.49 -23.89 -2.57
CA GLU A 104 24.30 -23.46 -3.71
C GLU A 104 24.33 -21.93 -3.85
N GLU A 105 23.19 -21.28 -3.64
CA GLU A 105 23.03 -19.84 -3.78
C GLU A 105 22.34 -19.26 -2.53
N PRO A 106 23.05 -19.18 -1.39
CA PRO A 106 22.45 -18.72 -0.15
C PRO A 106 21.93 -17.28 -0.27
N TRP A 107 20.74 -17.08 0.25
CA TRP A 107 20.08 -15.77 0.14
C TRP A 107 20.75 -14.67 0.95
N THR A 108 20.59 -13.45 0.46
CA THR A 108 20.77 -12.21 1.20
C THR A 108 19.38 -11.65 1.48
N ILE A 109 19.02 -11.46 2.75
CA ILE A 109 17.68 -11.05 3.13
C ILE A 109 17.65 -9.84 4.05
N TYR A 110 16.65 -8.96 3.87
CA TYR A 110 16.11 -8.13 4.93
C TYR A 110 14.93 -8.86 5.55
N TRP A 111 14.82 -8.79 6.85
CA TRP A 111 13.70 -9.39 7.55
C TRP A 111 13.25 -8.51 8.71
N MET A 112 11.99 -8.61 9.07
CA MET A 112 11.41 -7.92 10.21
C MET A 112 10.28 -8.71 10.84
N HIS A 113 10.11 -8.53 12.13
CA HIS A 113 8.96 -9.02 12.89
C HIS A 113 8.04 -7.84 13.22
N LEU A 114 6.76 -8.01 12.92
CA LEU A 114 5.73 -7.00 13.14
C LEU A 114 4.73 -7.48 14.17
N LYS A 115 4.40 -6.61 15.12
CA LYS A 115 3.39 -6.83 16.15
C LYS A 115 2.40 -5.67 16.18
N GLY A 116 1.23 -5.90 16.78
CA GLY A 116 0.16 -4.93 16.94
C GLY A 116 -1.18 -5.42 16.39
N SER A 117 -2.26 -4.84 16.91
CA SER A 117 -3.61 -5.35 16.64
C SER A 117 -4.07 -5.22 15.17
N ASN A 118 -3.46 -4.31 14.38
CA ASN A 118 -3.87 -4.05 12.99
C ASN A 118 -2.92 -4.65 11.95
N VAL A 119 -1.86 -5.37 12.35
CA VAL A 119 -0.89 -5.92 11.39
C VAL A 119 -1.56 -6.98 10.50
N ALA A 120 -2.29 -7.93 11.09
CA ALA A 120 -2.96 -8.98 10.34
C ALA A 120 -3.95 -8.42 9.30
N GLU A 121 -4.78 -7.45 9.71
CA GLU A 121 -5.77 -6.83 8.83
C GLU A 121 -5.08 -6.05 7.70
N LEU A 122 -4.01 -5.31 7.99
CA LEU A 122 -3.24 -4.57 6.99
C LEU A 122 -2.66 -5.51 5.93
N LEU A 123 -2.05 -6.62 6.33
CA LEU A 123 -1.48 -7.61 5.42
C LEU A 123 -2.57 -8.26 4.57
N HIS A 124 -3.72 -8.57 5.17
CA HIS A 124 -4.85 -9.20 4.50
C HIS A 124 -5.51 -8.27 3.46
N ILE A 125 -5.78 -7.00 3.81
CA ILE A 125 -6.39 -6.01 2.89
C ILE A 125 -5.55 -5.88 1.60
N TYR A 126 -4.22 -5.90 1.71
CA TYR A 126 -3.31 -5.83 0.57
C TYR A 126 -2.96 -7.19 -0.04
N ASN A 127 -3.53 -8.29 0.47
CA ASN A 127 -3.24 -9.66 0.02
C ASN A 127 -1.74 -10.00 0.01
N LEU A 128 -1.02 -9.57 1.05
CA LEU A 128 0.43 -9.76 1.16
C LEU A 128 0.84 -11.09 1.79
N ASP A 129 -0.08 -11.80 2.42
CA ASP A 129 0.11 -13.03 3.19
C ASP A 129 -0.21 -14.33 2.42
N SER A 130 -0.50 -14.23 1.13
CA SER A 130 -0.96 -15.38 0.33
C SER A 130 0.18 -16.14 -0.36
N GLU A 131 1.02 -15.46 -1.13
CA GLU A 131 2.12 -16.04 -1.91
C GLU A 131 3.31 -15.04 -1.99
N PRO A 132 4.53 -15.51 -2.33
CA PRO A 132 5.68 -14.62 -2.49
C PRO A 132 5.45 -13.55 -3.55
N LEU A 133 5.70 -12.32 -3.19
CA LEU A 133 5.41 -11.13 -3.96
C LEU A 133 6.65 -10.61 -4.67
N SER A 134 6.61 -10.51 -5.99
CA SER A 134 7.75 -10.04 -6.79
C SER A 134 7.77 -8.52 -6.91
N PHE A 135 8.90 -7.90 -6.62
CA PHE A 135 9.10 -6.45 -6.66
C PHE A 135 9.65 -5.96 -7.99
N SER A 136 9.15 -4.81 -8.46
CA SER A 136 9.81 -4.02 -9.50
C SER A 136 11.15 -3.47 -9.00
N MET A 137 12.02 -2.98 -9.91
CA MET A 137 13.31 -2.37 -9.51
C MET A 137 13.14 -1.14 -8.62
N ASN A 138 12.14 -0.30 -8.89
CA ASN A 138 11.86 0.88 -8.06
C ASN A 138 11.45 0.48 -6.64
N LEU A 139 10.54 -0.48 -6.51
CA LEU A 139 10.07 -0.97 -5.22
C LEU A 139 11.20 -1.68 -4.45
N HIS A 140 12.06 -2.42 -5.15
CA HIS A 140 13.28 -3.04 -4.59
C HIS A 140 14.22 -2.00 -3.96
N THR A 141 14.54 -0.95 -4.70
CA THR A 141 15.43 0.12 -4.21
C THR A 141 14.82 0.84 -3.01
N GLN A 142 13.53 1.16 -3.07
CA GLN A 142 12.84 1.82 -1.96
C GLN A 142 12.79 0.94 -0.71
N TRP A 143 12.43 -0.34 -0.85
CA TRP A 143 12.40 -1.28 0.27
C TRP A 143 13.73 -1.34 1.02
N ILE A 144 14.85 -1.48 0.27
CA ILE A 144 16.19 -1.53 0.87
C ILE A 144 16.50 -0.23 1.61
N ASN A 145 16.26 0.93 0.98
CA ASN A 145 16.54 2.23 1.59
C ASN A 145 15.74 2.43 2.88
N ASP A 146 14.45 2.12 2.86
CA ASP A 146 13.59 2.28 4.05
C ASP A 146 13.98 1.32 5.18
N CYS A 147 14.33 0.06 4.86
CA CYS A 147 14.83 -0.88 5.85
C CYS A 147 16.16 -0.41 6.48
N GLU A 148 17.10 0.09 5.67
CA GLU A 148 18.38 0.61 6.15
C GLU A 148 18.20 1.83 7.06
N GLN A 149 17.33 2.76 6.69
CA GLN A 149 17.02 3.95 7.51
C GLN A 149 16.36 3.55 8.83
N CYS A 150 15.38 2.65 8.79
CA CYS A 150 14.72 2.16 10.02
C CYS A 150 15.71 1.45 10.95
N TYR A 151 16.57 0.58 10.41
CA TYR A 151 17.61 -0.09 11.19
C TYR A 151 18.58 0.92 11.81
N ALA A 152 19.07 1.92 11.06
CA ALA A 152 19.98 2.93 11.55
C ALA A 152 19.38 3.74 12.70
N LEU A 153 18.12 4.15 12.59
CA LEU A 153 17.40 4.89 13.66
C LEU A 153 17.25 4.07 14.94
N LEU A 154 16.91 2.78 14.82
CA LEU A 154 16.77 1.88 15.95
C LEU A 154 18.13 1.57 16.59
N ASN A 155 19.18 1.44 15.81
CA ASN A 155 20.53 1.14 16.29
C ASN A 155 21.19 2.36 16.95
N ASP A 156 20.95 3.58 16.46
CA ASP A 156 21.52 4.84 17.02
C ASP A 156 20.90 5.18 18.38
N ARG A 157 19.57 5.16 18.47
CA ARG A 157 18.83 5.48 19.72
C ARG A 157 17.72 4.45 19.96
N PRO A 158 18.07 3.25 20.39
CA PRO A 158 17.18 2.09 20.43
C PRO A 158 15.94 2.31 21.31
N TYR A 159 16.05 3.13 22.35
CA TYR A 159 14.97 3.31 23.33
C TYR A 159 14.27 4.66 23.23
N ALA A 160 14.60 5.48 22.22
CA ALA A 160 13.90 6.73 22.00
C ALA A 160 12.50 6.46 21.39
N MET A 161 11.44 6.74 22.15
CA MET A 161 10.07 6.53 21.72
C MET A 161 9.76 7.29 20.41
N THR A 162 10.38 8.46 20.18
CA THR A 162 10.26 9.20 18.92
C THR A 162 10.76 8.39 17.71
N ASN A 163 11.89 7.66 17.86
CA ASN A 163 12.41 6.80 16.79
C ASN A 163 11.51 5.57 16.61
N GLN A 164 11.01 5.00 17.69
CA GLN A 164 10.08 3.86 17.64
C GLN A 164 8.79 4.21 16.91
N ILE A 165 8.19 5.37 17.22
CA ILE A 165 7.00 5.88 16.54
C ILE A 165 7.32 6.10 15.05
N HIS A 166 8.43 6.77 14.75
CA HIS A 166 8.83 7.05 13.37
C HIS A 166 8.99 5.76 12.55
N VAL A 167 9.75 4.78 13.06
CA VAL A 167 9.94 3.47 12.40
C VAL A 167 8.62 2.74 12.19
N SER A 168 7.73 2.74 13.19
CA SER A 168 6.38 2.18 13.07
C SER A 168 5.62 2.78 11.89
N GLN A 169 5.63 4.10 11.74
CA GLN A 169 4.94 4.79 10.64
C GLN A 169 5.62 4.54 9.28
N CYS A 170 6.95 4.58 9.22
CA CYS A 170 7.71 4.29 8.00
C CYS A 170 7.42 2.89 7.47
N ILE A 171 7.50 1.86 8.32
CA ILE A 171 7.25 0.48 7.90
C ILE A 171 5.77 0.26 7.53
N ARG A 172 4.83 0.87 8.27
CA ARG A 172 3.41 0.83 7.88
C ARG A 172 3.18 1.45 6.51
N HIS A 173 3.78 2.61 6.23
CA HIS A 173 3.74 3.26 4.92
C HIS A 173 4.36 2.38 3.83
N LEU A 174 5.53 1.80 4.09
CA LEU A 174 6.22 0.92 3.16
C LEU A 174 5.35 -0.29 2.77
N ILE A 175 4.72 -0.95 3.73
CA ILE A 175 3.80 -2.09 3.50
C ILE A 175 2.60 -1.65 2.65
N SER A 176 1.99 -0.51 2.97
CA SER A 176 0.88 0.03 2.19
C SER A 176 1.28 0.36 0.76
N HIS A 177 2.48 0.93 0.56
CA HIS A 177 3.01 1.24 -0.77
C HIS A 177 3.29 -0.04 -1.58
N VAL A 178 3.87 -1.08 -0.95
CA VAL A 178 4.05 -2.42 -1.54
C VAL A 178 2.70 -2.98 -1.97
N GLY A 179 1.73 -2.97 -1.07
CA GLY A 179 0.38 -3.47 -1.33
C GLY A 179 -0.27 -2.80 -2.54
N LEU A 180 -0.30 -1.47 -2.58
CA LEU A 180 -0.83 -0.70 -3.71
C LEU A 180 -0.09 -1.00 -5.01
N SER A 181 1.26 -1.08 -4.97
CA SER A 181 2.07 -1.36 -6.15
C SER A 181 1.79 -2.75 -6.74
N ILE A 182 1.55 -3.74 -5.87
CA ILE A 182 1.23 -5.11 -6.28
C ILE A 182 -0.21 -5.21 -6.77
N MET A 183 -1.17 -4.65 -6.04
CA MET A 183 -2.57 -4.60 -6.47
C MET A 183 -2.71 -3.96 -7.84
N ASN A 184 -2.03 -2.84 -8.08
CA ASN A 184 -1.98 -2.16 -9.37
C ASN A 184 -1.30 -3.01 -10.46
N SER A 185 -0.45 -3.96 -10.11
CA SER A 185 0.20 -4.88 -11.05
C SER A 185 -0.61 -6.15 -11.33
N LEU A 186 -1.41 -6.60 -10.36
CA LEU A 186 -2.21 -7.82 -10.42
C LEU A 186 -3.64 -7.57 -10.90
N GLN A 187 -4.20 -6.39 -10.56
CA GLN A 187 -5.51 -6.00 -11.06
C GLN A 187 -5.46 -5.90 -12.58
N ASP A 188 -6.41 -6.51 -13.20
CA ASP A 188 -6.67 -6.59 -14.63
C ASP A 188 -6.23 -5.29 -15.33
N ARG A 189 -4.95 -5.23 -15.72
CA ARG A 189 -4.30 -4.06 -16.36
C ARG A 189 -5.15 -3.44 -17.47
N LYS A 190 -6.16 -4.18 -17.91
CA LYS A 190 -7.08 -3.79 -18.97
C LYS A 190 -8.27 -2.99 -18.44
N SER A 191 -8.91 -3.43 -17.34
CA SER A 191 -10.06 -2.72 -16.73
C SER A 191 -9.65 -1.40 -16.10
N GLU A 192 -8.55 -1.39 -15.36
CA GLU A 192 -7.99 -0.20 -14.72
C GLU A 192 -7.50 0.82 -15.77
N ARG A 193 -6.82 0.36 -16.84
CA ARG A 193 -6.47 1.24 -17.96
C ARG A 193 -7.69 1.89 -18.61
N TYR A 194 -8.77 1.16 -18.79
CA TYR A 194 -10.00 1.72 -19.37
C TYR A 194 -10.64 2.75 -18.44
N LEU A 195 -10.67 2.49 -17.12
CA LEU A 195 -11.20 3.44 -16.15
C LEU A 195 -10.35 4.72 -16.10
N ASP A 196 -9.03 4.60 -15.96
CA ASP A 196 -8.10 5.72 -15.97
C ASP A 196 -8.18 6.55 -17.26
N GLN A 197 -8.24 5.89 -18.41
CA GLN A 197 -8.42 6.58 -19.69
C GLN A 197 -9.75 7.33 -19.75
N ALA A 198 -10.83 6.72 -19.26
CA ALA A 198 -12.14 7.35 -19.21
C ALA A 198 -12.15 8.55 -18.27
N ILE A 199 -11.55 8.44 -17.07
CA ILE A 199 -11.44 9.53 -16.10
C ILE A 199 -10.60 10.68 -16.67
N ARG A 200 -9.46 10.41 -17.29
CA ARG A 200 -8.64 11.44 -17.97
C ARG A 200 -9.44 12.14 -19.06
N TYR A 201 -10.10 11.39 -19.92
CA TYR A 201 -10.95 11.96 -20.98
C TYR A 201 -12.06 12.85 -20.42
N MET A 202 -12.68 12.46 -19.30
CA MET A 202 -13.69 13.26 -18.60
C MET A 202 -13.07 14.54 -17.98
N THR A 203 -11.91 14.41 -17.36
CA THR A 203 -11.21 15.52 -16.70
C THR A 203 -10.79 16.59 -17.72
N ASP A 204 -10.24 16.19 -18.85
CA ASP A 204 -9.83 17.09 -19.93
C ASP A 204 -11.03 17.84 -20.55
N ARG A 205 -12.22 17.26 -20.43
CA ARG A 205 -13.48 17.80 -20.99
C ARG A 205 -14.44 18.32 -19.94
N VAL A 206 -13.99 18.60 -18.74
CA VAL A 206 -14.85 19.07 -17.64
C VAL A 206 -15.66 20.33 -18.00
N HIS A 207 -15.17 21.13 -18.94
CA HIS A 207 -15.81 22.33 -19.49
C HIS A 207 -16.88 22.05 -20.57
N ALA A 208 -17.01 20.83 -21.06
CA ALA A 208 -17.91 20.45 -22.16
C ALA A 208 -19.07 19.57 -21.67
N SER A 209 -20.05 19.31 -22.53
CA SER A 209 -21.02 18.23 -22.32
C SER A 209 -20.41 16.91 -22.73
N LEU A 210 -20.76 15.84 -22.03
CA LEU A 210 -20.35 14.48 -22.35
C LEU A 210 -21.52 13.53 -22.14
N THR A 211 -21.78 12.71 -23.14
CA THR A 211 -22.82 11.67 -23.07
C THR A 211 -22.21 10.28 -22.96
N LEU A 212 -22.97 9.32 -22.41
CA LEU A 212 -22.53 7.94 -22.35
C LEU A 212 -22.20 7.32 -23.72
N PRO A 213 -22.98 7.59 -24.81
CA PRO A 213 -22.61 7.13 -26.15
C PRO A 213 -21.27 7.69 -26.67
N GLU A 214 -20.98 8.95 -26.40
CA GLU A 214 -19.70 9.59 -26.78
C GLU A 214 -18.52 8.97 -26.04
N LEU A 215 -18.66 8.79 -24.73
CA LEU A 215 -17.64 8.13 -23.92
C LEU A 215 -17.42 6.68 -24.39
N SER A 216 -18.51 5.93 -24.61
CA SER A 216 -18.48 4.56 -25.10
C SER A 216 -17.72 4.43 -26.43
N ARG A 217 -17.99 5.34 -27.38
CA ARG A 217 -17.32 5.38 -28.69
C ARG A 217 -15.84 5.70 -28.54
N HIS A 218 -15.50 6.68 -27.68
CA HIS A 218 -14.11 7.08 -27.46
C HIS A 218 -13.29 5.94 -26.83
N MET A 219 -13.89 5.24 -25.89
CA MET A 219 -13.23 4.13 -25.16
C MET A 219 -13.19 2.82 -25.94
N GLY A 220 -13.93 2.70 -27.05
CA GLY A 220 -14.09 1.44 -27.78
C GLY A 220 -14.79 0.34 -26.96
N LEU A 221 -15.62 0.73 -25.98
CA LEU A 221 -16.34 -0.19 -25.08
C LEU A 221 -17.85 -0.04 -25.26
N SER A 222 -18.61 -1.11 -24.96
CA SER A 222 -20.06 -1.01 -24.90
C SER A 222 -20.52 -0.14 -23.72
N LYS A 223 -21.69 0.48 -23.83
CA LYS A 223 -22.29 1.27 -22.75
C LYS A 223 -22.47 0.45 -21.48
N GLN A 224 -22.91 -0.81 -21.61
CA GLN A 224 -23.10 -1.72 -20.49
C GLN A 224 -21.78 -2.03 -19.78
N HIS A 225 -20.71 -2.25 -20.54
CA HIS A 225 -19.39 -2.52 -19.99
C HIS A 225 -18.83 -1.31 -19.23
N LEU A 226 -19.00 -0.09 -19.77
CA LEU A 226 -18.62 1.15 -19.06
C LEU A 226 -19.41 1.34 -17.77
N ILE A 227 -20.73 1.14 -17.79
CA ILE A 227 -21.57 1.23 -16.59
C ILE A 227 -21.11 0.21 -15.54
N TYR A 228 -20.89 -1.03 -15.94
CA TYR A 228 -20.38 -2.08 -15.06
C TYR A 228 -19.04 -1.70 -14.44
N LEU A 229 -18.08 -1.25 -15.27
CA LEU A 229 -16.74 -0.85 -14.84
C LEU A 229 -16.80 0.29 -13.82
N PHE A 230 -17.54 1.36 -14.11
CA PHE A 230 -17.65 2.50 -13.20
C PHE A 230 -18.37 2.14 -11.90
N ASN A 231 -19.47 1.39 -11.96
CA ASN A 231 -20.19 0.96 -10.75
C ASN A 231 -19.30 0.07 -9.86
N LYS A 232 -18.54 -0.85 -10.45
CA LYS A 232 -17.62 -1.75 -9.74
C LYS A 232 -16.52 -0.97 -9.03
N GLU A 233 -15.88 -0.02 -9.72
CA GLU A 233 -14.65 0.62 -9.24
C GLU A 233 -14.91 1.94 -8.48
N THR A 234 -16.00 2.66 -8.81
CA THR A 234 -16.28 3.98 -8.23
C THR A 234 -17.60 4.05 -7.44
N GLY A 235 -18.40 3.00 -7.50
CA GLY A 235 -19.71 2.93 -6.87
C GLY A 235 -20.82 3.74 -7.56
N VAL A 236 -20.51 4.44 -8.68
CA VAL A 236 -21.48 5.29 -9.40
C VAL A 236 -21.36 5.15 -10.91
N PRO A 237 -22.46 5.38 -11.67
CA PRO A 237 -22.44 5.33 -13.13
C PRO A 237 -21.52 6.41 -13.75
N PRO A 238 -21.00 6.21 -14.99
CA PRO A 238 -20.03 7.10 -15.65
C PRO A 238 -20.47 8.57 -15.70
N ILE A 239 -21.71 8.85 -16.07
CA ILE A 239 -22.20 10.24 -16.20
C ILE A 239 -22.40 10.90 -14.84
N GLU A 240 -22.80 10.14 -13.81
CA GLU A 240 -22.85 10.65 -12.45
C GLU A 240 -21.45 10.96 -11.94
N PHE A 241 -20.46 10.10 -12.18
CA PHE A 241 -19.07 10.36 -11.87
C PHE A 241 -18.57 11.63 -12.55
N TYR A 242 -18.88 11.80 -13.83
CA TYR A 242 -18.53 13.02 -14.56
C TYR A 242 -19.14 14.30 -13.98
N LEU A 243 -20.40 14.24 -13.54
CA LEU A 243 -21.04 15.35 -12.85
C LEU A 243 -20.36 15.69 -11.52
N ARG A 244 -19.90 14.67 -10.79
CA ARG A 244 -19.11 14.87 -9.55
C ARG A 244 -17.76 15.55 -9.85
N LEU A 245 -17.05 15.17 -10.90
CA LEU A 245 -15.81 15.86 -11.35
C LEU A 245 -16.08 17.33 -11.67
N LYS A 246 -17.18 17.65 -12.36
CA LYS A 246 -17.58 19.03 -12.65
C LYS A 246 -17.83 19.83 -11.36
N MET A 247 -18.53 19.25 -10.38
CA MET A 247 -18.80 19.92 -9.11
C MET A 247 -17.53 20.10 -8.28
N GLN A 248 -16.62 19.17 -8.31
CA GLN A 248 -15.30 19.27 -7.69
C GLN A 248 -14.49 20.43 -8.34
N ARG A 249 -14.48 20.52 -9.66
CA ARG A 249 -13.83 21.65 -10.34
C ARG A 249 -14.51 22.98 -10.03
N ALA A 250 -15.82 23.02 -10.00
CA ALA A 250 -16.59 24.20 -9.64
C ALA A 250 -16.30 24.65 -8.19
N SER A 251 -16.16 23.73 -7.25
CA SER A 251 -15.84 24.07 -5.87
C SER A 251 -14.45 24.70 -5.73
N GLN A 252 -13.47 24.24 -6.51
CA GLN A 252 -12.15 24.86 -6.59
C GLN A 252 -12.24 26.30 -7.12
N LEU A 253 -13.00 26.53 -8.19
CA LEU A 253 -13.18 27.87 -8.78
C LEU A 253 -13.91 28.81 -7.84
N LEU A 254 -14.96 28.35 -7.15
CA LEU A 254 -15.67 29.13 -6.14
C LEU A 254 -14.77 29.52 -4.96
N ALA A 255 -13.76 28.67 -4.66
CA ALA A 255 -12.82 28.91 -3.57
C ALA A 255 -11.66 29.86 -3.93
N LEU A 256 -11.19 29.79 -5.18
CA LEU A 256 -9.93 30.38 -5.61
C LEU A 256 -10.11 31.58 -6.56
N SER A 257 -11.34 31.94 -6.93
CA SER A 257 -11.61 33.05 -7.84
C SER A 257 -12.82 33.91 -7.40
N ASP A 258 -12.88 35.10 -7.89
CA ASP A 258 -14.01 36.06 -7.70
C ASP A 258 -15.14 35.85 -8.73
N TRP A 259 -15.06 34.80 -9.53
CA TRP A 259 -16.08 34.53 -10.56
C TRP A 259 -17.45 34.30 -9.93
N ASN A 260 -18.46 34.95 -10.52
CA ASN A 260 -19.83 34.72 -10.06
C ASN A 260 -20.32 33.28 -10.37
N VAL A 261 -21.44 32.88 -9.76
CA VAL A 261 -21.98 31.54 -9.90
C VAL A 261 -22.28 31.15 -11.35
N LYS A 262 -22.72 32.11 -12.17
CA LYS A 262 -23.01 31.92 -13.60
C LYS A 262 -21.72 31.67 -14.41
N GLU A 263 -20.65 32.38 -14.10
CA GLU A 263 -19.34 32.21 -14.74
C GLU A 263 -18.75 30.85 -14.37
N VAL A 264 -18.82 30.45 -13.10
CA VAL A 264 -18.38 29.11 -12.65
C VAL A 264 -19.19 28.01 -13.31
N ALA A 265 -20.52 28.13 -13.40
CA ALA A 265 -21.39 27.20 -14.11
C ALA A 265 -20.97 27.05 -15.59
N GLY A 266 -20.74 28.17 -16.26
CA GLY A 266 -20.29 28.21 -17.66
C GLY A 266 -18.93 27.51 -17.86
N SER A 267 -17.97 27.74 -16.96
CA SER A 267 -16.64 27.18 -17.03
C SER A 267 -16.60 25.64 -16.91
N VAL A 268 -17.59 25.07 -16.20
CA VAL A 268 -17.76 23.61 -16.13
C VAL A 268 -18.79 23.08 -17.15
N GLY A 269 -19.14 23.91 -18.16
CA GLY A 269 -20.01 23.51 -19.29
C GLY A 269 -21.49 23.32 -18.93
N ILE A 270 -21.98 24.01 -17.88
CA ILE A 270 -23.40 23.99 -17.50
C ILE A 270 -23.99 25.38 -17.81
N LYS A 271 -24.86 25.42 -18.84
CA LYS A 271 -25.43 26.69 -19.34
C LYS A 271 -26.47 27.28 -18.40
N ASP A 272 -27.23 26.46 -17.69
CA ASP A 272 -28.27 26.91 -16.77
C ASP A 272 -27.73 27.02 -15.32
N PRO A 273 -27.59 28.25 -14.77
CA PRO A 273 -27.11 28.48 -13.41
C PRO A 273 -28.04 27.90 -12.31
N TYR A 274 -29.34 27.81 -12.60
CA TYR A 274 -30.28 27.24 -11.63
C TYR A 274 -30.14 25.71 -11.54
N TYR A 275 -30.00 25.06 -12.69
CA TYR A 275 -29.66 23.64 -12.71
C TYR A 275 -28.31 23.38 -12.04
N PHE A 276 -27.29 24.18 -12.35
CA PHE A 276 -25.97 24.09 -11.69
C PHE A 276 -26.10 24.21 -10.17
N SER A 277 -26.80 25.20 -9.64
CA SER A 277 -26.91 25.43 -8.19
C SER A 277 -27.61 24.26 -7.49
N ARG A 278 -28.68 23.70 -8.10
CA ARG A 278 -29.35 22.50 -7.57
C ARG A 278 -28.44 21.28 -7.58
N LEU A 279 -27.72 21.07 -8.68
CA LEU A 279 -26.79 19.95 -8.80
C LEU A 279 -25.61 20.07 -7.83
N PHE A 280 -25.05 21.27 -7.71
CA PHE A 280 -23.97 21.55 -6.76
C PHE A 280 -24.41 21.27 -5.32
N LYS A 281 -25.58 21.78 -4.91
CA LYS A 281 -26.13 21.50 -3.58
C LYS A 281 -26.36 20.00 -3.34
N LYS A 282 -26.87 19.28 -4.34
CA LYS A 282 -27.08 17.82 -4.26
C LYS A 282 -25.77 17.07 -4.03
N ILE A 283 -24.67 17.46 -4.69
CA ILE A 283 -23.38 16.75 -4.66
C ILE A 283 -22.48 17.23 -3.51
N MET A 284 -22.44 18.54 -3.28
CA MET A 284 -21.53 19.18 -2.31
C MET A 284 -22.17 19.44 -0.93
N GLY A 285 -23.49 19.21 -0.80
CA GLY A 285 -24.23 19.36 0.47
C GLY A 285 -24.71 20.78 0.77
N CYS A 286 -24.15 21.83 0.14
CA CYS A 286 -24.54 23.23 0.31
C CYS A 286 -24.60 23.95 -1.04
N SER A 287 -25.22 25.14 -1.07
CA SER A 287 -25.31 25.94 -2.30
C SER A 287 -23.94 26.52 -2.69
N PRO A 288 -23.72 26.90 -3.98
CA PRO A 288 -22.47 27.52 -4.41
C PRO A 288 -22.10 28.78 -3.61
N THR A 289 -23.09 29.61 -3.24
CA THR A 289 -22.89 30.82 -2.46
C THR A 289 -22.51 30.50 -1.00
N GLU A 290 -23.19 29.55 -0.37
CA GLU A 290 -22.83 29.06 0.96
C GLU A 290 -21.42 28.46 0.96
N TYR A 291 -21.07 27.65 -0.05
CA TYR A 291 -19.75 27.03 -0.19
C TYR A 291 -18.62 28.08 -0.27
N ARG A 292 -18.84 29.18 -1.00
CA ARG A 292 -17.87 30.30 -1.10
C ARG A 292 -17.60 30.94 0.25
N ASN A 293 -18.63 31.08 1.09
CA ASN A 293 -18.56 31.77 2.38
C ASN A 293 -18.05 30.88 3.52
N ILE A 294 -17.82 29.57 3.27
CA ILE A 294 -17.23 28.67 4.27
C ILE A 294 -15.79 29.11 4.52
N PRO A 295 -15.40 29.46 5.77
CA PRO A 295 -14.01 29.74 6.10
C PRO A 295 -13.14 28.55 5.75
N LYS A 296 -12.10 28.78 4.97
CA LYS A 296 -11.11 27.75 4.62
C LYS A 296 -9.87 28.05 5.42
N GLY A 297 -9.51 27.10 6.30
CA GLY A 297 -8.30 27.18 7.10
C GLY A 297 -7.03 27.07 6.25
#